data_78f6a1d0b3ec42e61e8b339eb476b490
#
_entry.id   78f6a1d0b3ec42e61e8b339eb476b490
#
_cell.length_a   1.000
_cell.length_b   1.000
_cell.length_c   1.000
_cell.angle_alpha   90.00
_cell.angle_beta   90.00
_cell.angle_gamma   90.00
#
_symmetry.space_group_name_H-M   'P 1'
#
loop_
_entity.id
_entity.type
_entity.pdbx_description
1 polymer ?
#
loop_
_entity_poly.entity_id
_entity_poly.type
_entity_poly.pdbx_seq_one_letter_code
_entity_poly.pdbx_strand_id
1 'polypeptide(L)'
;VRRSTDNAELNIGYTASNDLDTTALLNFVNGVTLPLDSVSVSAAGAYSLRRLRGAYTGPALRVRRSSDNAEQDIGFDNDGNLNTASLLAFVGSGDGFVTVWYDQSGNARDKTQTAAASQPRIVVSGTVQTMGSRPAINFGGSPQHLATATSYNVWAVVAAAQHTSFVSLAGLWGVTSDLGIRLDSSSFAYRNSIADFGTAFARLNGVQTAPATTTALVNTAPHIIAMHRSTVAGVSPRIGGYFTPRNINGRVAELIEFAAEPTAADYIFIEQSEAAYYGITHATAMPEGFVSVLYDQSGAGLNATQTTAANQGRVVVEGALNTIGTRPAILGNGTSSGYAIANAAVQAMNAVVRPAVNSGGAYRMITTSAPVGGAMILASLNAGTSWGTYGGANRPANTQLLANTTYVLTLNGGGFFANGAPDGTYASTEGQAAGRIMSSTSSMYFSGSIGEVTWFASALGTTDRQALETNQNAYWV
;
A
#
# COMPACT_ATOMS: atom_id res chain seq x y z
N VAL A 1 -8.41 -12.39 7.86
CA VAL A 1 -8.56 -10.95 7.60
C VAL A 1 -9.87 -10.69 6.87
N ARG A 2 -10.61 -9.65 7.27
CA ARG A 2 -11.83 -9.17 6.62
C ARG A 2 -11.52 -7.88 5.83
N ARG A 3 -11.98 -7.81 4.61
CA ARG A 3 -11.86 -6.62 3.74
C ARG A 3 -13.02 -5.63 3.99
N SER A 4 -12.73 -4.32 4.04
CA SER A 4 -13.72 -3.29 4.35
C SER A 4 -14.78 -3.09 3.25
N THR A 5 -14.43 -3.31 2.00
CA THR A 5 -15.29 -2.97 0.85
C THR A 5 -16.52 -3.86 0.70
N ASP A 6 -16.42 -5.15 1.03
CA ASP A 6 -17.47 -6.15 0.82
C ASP A 6 -17.68 -7.13 2.00
N ASN A 7 -16.92 -6.93 3.09
CA ASN A 7 -16.85 -7.83 4.25
C ASN A 7 -16.39 -9.27 3.94
N ALA A 8 -15.80 -9.52 2.77
CA ALA A 8 -15.19 -10.81 2.48
C ALA A 8 -14.07 -11.13 3.48
N GLU A 9 -13.90 -12.42 3.81
CA GLU A 9 -12.84 -12.89 4.71
C GLU A 9 -11.91 -13.88 4.01
N LEU A 10 -10.61 -13.79 4.29
CA LEU A 10 -9.59 -14.70 3.82
C LEU A 10 -8.58 -15.03 4.94
N ASN A 11 -8.19 -16.29 5.02
CA ASN A 11 -7.07 -16.71 5.86
C ASN A 11 -5.77 -16.39 5.14
N ILE A 12 -4.93 -15.56 5.74
CA ILE A 12 -3.60 -15.23 5.22
C ILE A 12 -2.59 -16.11 5.92
N GLY A 13 -1.81 -16.83 5.15
CA GLY A 13 -0.77 -17.76 5.61
C GLY A 13 0.60 -17.09 5.76
N TYR A 14 1.62 -17.94 5.74
CA TYR A 14 3.03 -17.55 5.82
C TYR A 14 3.75 -17.88 4.52
N THR A 15 4.79 -17.11 4.22
CA THR A 15 5.72 -17.39 3.13
C THR A 15 6.65 -18.56 3.48
N ALA A 16 7.45 -19.01 2.53
CA ALA A 16 8.47 -20.03 2.77
C ALA A 16 9.55 -19.60 3.80
N SER A 17 9.71 -18.29 4.05
CA SER A 17 10.57 -17.73 5.09
C SER A 17 9.88 -17.57 6.45
N ASN A 18 8.67 -18.12 6.62
CA ASN A 18 7.83 -18.02 7.81
C ASN A 18 7.40 -16.58 8.19
N ASP A 19 7.50 -15.64 7.27
CA ASP A 19 6.89 -14.30 7.41
C ASP A 19 5.43 -14.31 6.97
N LEU A 20 4.57 -13.44 7.53
CA LEU A 20 3.21 -13.27 7.03
C LEU A 20 3.24 -12.99 5.52
N ASP A 21 2.41 -13.69 4.75
CA ASP A 21 2.29 -13.44 3.30
C ASP A 21 1.61 -12.09 3.04
N THR A 22 2.42 -11.04 3.06
CA THR A 22 1.98 -9.66 2.85
C THR A 22 1.49 -9.42 1.44
N THR A 23 1.98 -10.18 0.46
CA THR A 23 1.52 -10.13 -0.93
C THR A 23 0.09 -10.65 -1.02
N ALA A 24 -0.19 -11.84 -0.49
CA ALA A 24 -1.54 -12.38 -0.43
C ALA A 24 -2.49 -11.47 0.38
N LEU A 25 -2.01 -10.89 1.49
CA LEU A 25 -2.77 -9.96 2.32
C LEU A 25 -3.16 -8.70 1.55
N LEU A 26 -2.21 -8.02 0.94
CA LEU A 26 -2.47 -6.79 0.18
C LEU A 26 -3.33 -7.07 -1.06
N ASN A 27 -3.07 -8.18 -1.74
CA ASN A 27 -3.87 -8.63 -2.85
C ASN A 27 -5.34 -8.85 -2.45
N PHE A 28 -5.58 -9.49 -1.32
CA PHE A 28 -6.92 -9.69 -0.81
C PHE A 28 -7.59 -8.36 -0.41
N VAL A 29 -6.91 -7.53 0.37
CA VAL A 29 -7.51 -6.29 0.93
C VAL A 29 -7.75 -5.25 -0.16
N ASN A 30 -6.77 -5.03 -1.02
CA ASN A 30 -6.85 -4.04 -2.10
C ASN A 30 -7.67 -4.54 -3.31
N GLY A 31 -8.19 -5.75 -3.22
CA GLY A 31 -9.00 -6.33 -4.29
C GLY A 31 -8.17 -6.62 -5.54
N VAL A 32 -6.98 -7.26 -5.38
CA VAL A 32 -6.21 -7.63 -6.56
C VAL A 32 -6.78 -8.89 -7.22
N THR A 33 -7.90 -8.76 -7.77
CA THR A 33 -8.12 -9.05 -9.16
C THR A 33 -7.36 -7.96 -9.91
N LEU A 34 -6.50 -8.35 -10.84
CA LEU A 34 -5.73 -7.37 -11.61
C LEU A 34 -6.69 -6.32 -12.19
N PRO A 35 -6.34 -5.02 -12.26
CA PRO A 35 -7.30 -3.95 -12.52
C PRO A 35 -8.25 -4.22 -13.69
N LEU A 36 -7.75 -4.83 -14.77
CA LEU A 36 -8.56 -5.11 -15.96
C LEU A 36 -9.40 -6.41 -15.87
N ASP A 37 -9.19 -7.24 -14.85
CA ASP A 37 -10.01 -8.43 -14.62
C ASP A 37 -11.25 -8.14 -13.74
N SER A 38 -11.33 -6.92 -13.18
CA SER A 38 -12.39 -6.53 -12.22
C SER A 38 -13.31 -5.43 -12.71
N VAL A 39 -12.94 -4.73 -13.77
CA VAL A 39 -13.79 -3.67 -14.32
C VAL A 39 -14.84 -4.23 -15.27
N SER A 40 -16.02 -3.59 -15.29
CA SER A 40 -17.14 -4.01 -16.11
C SER A 40 -16.95 -3.69 -17.60
N VAL A 41 -16.07 -2.76 -17.92
CA VAL A 41 -15.81 -2.28 -19.29
C VAL A 41 -14.43 -2.71 -19.75
N SER A 42 -14.34 -3.36 -20.89
CA SER A 42 -13.06 -3.77 -21.48
C SER A 42 -12.20 -2.59 -21.88
N ALA A 43 -10.92 -2.64 -21.54
CA ALA A 43 -9.95 -1.65 -21.98
C ALA A 43 -9.77 -1.67 -23.50
N ALA A 44 -9.69 -0.50 -24.12
CA ALA A 44 -9.32 -0.33 -25.52
C ALA A 44 -7.82 -0.47 -25.74
N GLY A 45 -7.01 0.03 -24.79
CA GLY A 45 -5.57 -0.12 -24.68
C GLY A 45 -5.16 0.01 -23.22
N ALA A 46 -4.10 -0.70 -22.81
CA ALA A 46 -3.67 -0.69 -21.40
C ALA A 46 -2.15 -0.86 -21.31
N TYR A 47 -1.49 0.14 -20.74
CA TYR A 47 -0.04 0.25 -20.70
C TYR A 47 0.41 0.47 -19.26
N SER A 48 1.22 -0.45 -18.74
CA SER A 48 1.73 -0.35 -17.37
C SER A 48 3.06 -1.08 -17.19
N LEU A 49 3.79 -0.68 -16.17
CA LEU A 49 5.01 -1.34 -15.70
C LEU A 49 4.72 -2.38 -14.59
N ARG A 50 3.43 -2.61 -14.30
CA ARG A 50 2.92 -3.76 -13.55
C ARG A 50 1.94 -4.55 -14.41
N ARG A 51 1.70 -5.80 -14.07
CA ARG A 51 0.68 -6.60 -14.76
C ARG A 51 -0.72 -6.06 -14.42
N LEU A 52 -1.54 -5.83 -15.44
CA LEU A 52 -2.91 -5.31 -15.31
C LEU A 52 -3.98 -6.39 -15.53
N ARG A 53 -3.63 -7.54 -16.14
CA ARG A 53 -4.55 -8.59 -16.54
C ARG A 53 -3.94 -9.97 -16.33
N GLY A 54 -4.69 -10.90 -15.71
CA GLY A 54 -4.24 -12.26 -15.44
C GLY A 54 -3.96 -13.08 -16.71
N ALA A 55 -4.77 -12.88 -17.73
CA ALA A 55 -4.60 -13.54 -19.04
C ALA A 55 -3.41 -12.98 -19.86
N TYR A 56 -2.80 -11.88 -19.46
CA TYR A 56 -1.66 -11.31 -20.19
C TYR A 56 -0.35 -12.00 -19.82
N THR A 57 0.32 -12.56 -20.82
CA THR A 57 1.60 -13.29 -20.67
C THR A 57 2.76 -12.65 -21.42
N GLY A 58 2.52 -11.51 -22.11
CA GLY A 58 3.53 -10.79 -22.87
C GLY A 58 4.47 -9.95 -21.99
N PRO A 59 5.48 -9.28 -22.61
CA PRO A 59 6.37 -8.37 -21.93
C PRO A 59 5.70 -7.05 -21.56
N ALA A 60 6.32 -6.27 -20.63
CA ALA A 60 5.89 -4.92 -20.31
C ALA A 60 6.42 -3.90 -21.35
N LEU A 61 7.72 -3.96 -21.65
CA LEU A 61 8.43 -3.02 -22.49
C LEU A 61 9.37 -3.75 -23.47
N ARG A 62 9.66 -3.11 -24.62
CA ARG A 62 10.90 -3.31 -25.35
C ARG A 62 11.83 -2.12 -25.11
N VAL A 63 13.07 -2.41 -24.77
CA VAL A 63 14.07 -1.41 -24.42
C VAL A 63 15.28 -1.53 -25.34
N ARG A 64 15.72 -0.39 -25.90
CA ARG A 64 16.98 -0.25 -26.61
C ARG A 64 18.04 0.31 -25.65
N ARG A 65 19.19 -0.36 -25.52
CA ARG A 65 20.30 0.15 -24.69
C ARG A 65 21.23 1.10 -25.49
N SER A 66 21.82 2.07 -24.78
CA SER A 66 22.63 3.12 -25.42
C SER A 66 23.98 2.65 -25.95
N SER A 67 24.54 1.56 -25.41
CA SER A 67 25.91 1.13 -25.70
C SER A 67 26.12 0.61 -27.13
N ASP A 68 25.13 -0.10 -27.68
CA ASP A 68 25.22 -0.75 -28.99
C ASP A 68 23.91 -0.74 -29.79
N ASN A 69 22.86 -0.09 -29.25
CA ASN A 69 21.50 -0.05 -29.80
C ASN A 69 20.79 -1.41 -29.86
N ALA A 70 21.28 -2.43 -29.17
CA ALA A 70 20.57 -3.70 -29.04
C ALA A 70 19.23 -3.49 -28.32
N GLU A 71 18.22 -4.29 -28.65
CA GLU A 71 16.88 -4.25 -28.07
C GLU A 71 16.56 -5.55 -27.34
N GLN A 72 15.82 -5.46 -26.23
CA GLN A 72 15.32 -6.59 -25.46
C GLN A 72 13.93 -6.33 -24.91
N ASP A 73 13.10 -7.37 -24.90
CA ASP A 73 11.82 -7.37 -24.22
C ASP A 73 12.03 -7.59 -22.71
N ILE A 74 11.42 -6.72 -21.91
CA ILE A 74 11.44 -6.80 -20.45
C ILE A 74 10.04 -7.14 -19.95
N GLY A 75 9.92 -8.24 -19.24
CA GLY A 75 8.68 -8.75 -18.70
C GLY A 75 8.47 -8.34 -17.24
N PHE A 76 7.68 -9.15 -16.56
CA PHE A 76 7.34 -8.98 -15.15
C PHE A 76 8.10 -9.99 -14.28
N ASP A 77 8.28 -9.64 -13.00
CA ASP A 77 8.70 -10.57 -11.96
C ASP A 77 7.52 -11.46 -11.50
N ASN A 78 7.76 -12.30 -10.50
CA ASN A 78 6.73 -13.22 -9.97
C ASN A 78 5.56 -12.49 -9.28
N ASP A 79 5.79 -11.26 -8.81
CA ASP A 79 4.79 -10.41 -8.16
C ASP A 79 4.01 -9.55 -9.18
N GLY A 80 4.34 -9.67 -10.45
CA GLY A 80 3.71 -8.90 -11.53
C GLY A 80 4.24 -7.48 -11.68
N ASN A 81 5.35 -7.11 -11.03
CA ASN A 81 6.03 -5.84 -11.25
C ASN A 81 7.01 -5.94 -12.42
N LEU A 82 7.43 -4.79 -12.98
CA LEU A 82 8.50 -4.77 -13.98
C LEU A 82 9.74 -5.50 -13.45
N ASN A 83 10.27 -6.44 -14.21
CA ASN A 83 11.51 -7.13 -13.85
C ASN A 83 12.72 -6.20 -14.00
N THR A 84 12.95 -5.38 -12.97
CA THR A 84 14.03 -4.39 -12.94
C THR A 84 15.41 -5.04 -12.89
N ALA A 85 15.52 -6.24 -12.36
CA ALA A 85 16.79 -7.00 -12.38
C ALA A 85 17.21 -7.36 -13.82
N SER A 86 16.28 -7.91 -14.62
CA SER A 86 16.49 -8.20 -16.03
C SER A 86 16.77 -6.93 -16.85
N LEU A 87 16.02 -5.85 -16.57
CA LEU A 87 16.21 -4.55 -17.21
C LEU A 87 17.62 -4.01 -17.00
N LEU A 88 18.09 -3.96 -15.75
CA LEU A 88 19.41 -3.43 -15.40
C LEU A 88 20.55 -4.34 -15.90
N ALA A 89 20.38 -5.67 -15.85
CA ALA A 89 21.33 -6.62 -16.41
C ALA A 89 21.53 -6.40 -17.93
N PHE A 90 20.44 -6.08 -18.66
CA PHE A 90 20.50 -5.78 -20.09
C PHE A 90 21.12 -4.41 -20.38
N VAL A 91 20.66 -3.34 -19.69
CA VAL A 91 21.08 -1.95 -19.99
C VAL A 91 22.51 -1.66 -19.48
N GLY A 92 22.90 -2.26 -18.35
CA GLY A 92 24.18 -1.97 -17.69
C GLY A 92 24.22 -0.55 -17.12
N SER A 93 25.39 0.10 -17.19
CA SER A 93 25.64 1.46 -16.67
C SER A 93 25.14 2.59 -17.58
N GLY A 94 24.59 2.26 -18.76
CA GLY A 94 24.14 3.24 -19.75
C GLY A 94 22.68 3.65 -19.59
N ASP A 95 22.11 4.18 -20.70
CA ASP A 95 20.69 4.54 -20.80
C ASP A 95 19.88 3.44 -21.46
N GLY A 96 18.64 3.27 -21.00
CA GLY A 96 17.63 2.39 -21.57
C GLY A 96 16.47 3.20 -22.13
N PHE A 97 16.25 3.11 -23.45
CA PHE A 97 15.23 3.84 -24.20
C PHE A 97 14.05 2.93 -24.52
N VAL A 98 12.83 3.38 -24.28
CA VAL A 98 11.62 2.60 -24.59
C VAL A 98 11.29 2.72 -26.07
N THR A 99 11.31 1.59 -26.79
CA THR A 99 10.92 1.48 -28.20
C THR A 99 9.50 0.96 -28.37
N VAL A 100 9.03 0.11 -27.44
CA VAL A 100 7.65 -0.39 -27.40
C VAL A 100 7.15 -0.41 -25.96
N TRP A 101 5.95 0.09 -25.71
CA TRP A 101 5.18 -0.15 -24.51
C TRP A 101 4.00 -1.05 -24.86
N TYR A 102 4.04 -2.29 -24.40
CA TYR A 102 3.12 -3.33 -24.82
C TYR A 102 1.72 -3.16 -24.24
N ASP A 103 0.72 -3.42 -25.07
CA ASP A 103 -0.69 -3.36 -24.71
C ASP A 103 -1.13 -4.61 -23.95
N GLN A 104 -1.55 -4.45 -22.70
CA GLN A 104 -2.04 -5.52 -21.83
C GLN A 104 -3.57 -5.73 -21.97
N SER A 105 -4.28 -4.91 -22.76
CA SER A 105 -5.74 -5.06 -22.94
C SER A 105 -6.14 -6.32 -23.71
N GLY A 106 -5.20 -6.87 -24.48
CA GLY A 106 -5.44 -8.00 -25.39
C GLY A 106 -5.83 -7.57 -26.81
N ASN A 107 -5.80 -6.27 -27.13
CA ASN A 107 -6.16 -5.75 -28.44
C ASN A 107 -4.94 -5.53 -29.37
N ALA A 108 -3.72 -5.84 -28.91
CA ALA A 108 -2.45 -5.67 -29.65
C ALA A 108 -2.25 -4.24 -30.19
N ARG A 109 -2.55 -3.23 -29.36
CA ARG A 109 -2.42 -1.79 -29.69
C ARG A 109 -1.17 -1.18 -29.09
N ASP A 110 -0.04 -1.83 -29.27
CA ASP A 110 1.25 -1.42 -28.71
C ASP A 110 1.57 0.04 -29.06
N LYS A 111 2.16 0.77 -28.12
CA LYS A 111 2.68 2.11 -28.34
C LYS A 111 4.16 2.03 -28.69
N THR A 112 4.52 2.53 -29.86
CA THR A 112 5.87 2.38 -30.42
C THR A 112 6.55 3.73 -30.71
N GLN A 113 7.88 3.73 -30.73
CA GLN A 113 8.71 4.85 -31.18
C GLN A 113 9.97 4.33 -31.88
N THR A 114 10.01 4.47 -33.20
CA THR A 114 11.13 4.00 -34.02
C THR A 114 12.27 5.03 -34.15
N ALA A 115 11.97 6.34 -34.01
CA ALA A 115 12.98 7.38 -34.08
C ALA A 115 13.74 7.49 -32.75
N ALA A 116 15.01 7.12 -32.73
CA ALA A 116 15.84 7.05 -31.50
C ALA A 116 15.84 8.35 -30.69
N ALA A 117 15.85 9.51 -31.33
CA ALA A 117 15.81 10.82 -30.65
C ALA A 117 14.48 11.13 -29.98
N SER A 118 13.41 10.41 -30.30
CA SER A 118 12.06 10.60 -29.75
C SER A 118 11.66 9.54 -28.74
N GLN A 119 12.56 8.59 -28.42
CA GLN A 119 12.31 7.54 -27.46
C GLN A 119 12.44 8.05 -26.02
N PRO A 120 11.43 7.84 -25.14
CA PRO A 120 11.56 8.15 -23.73
C PRO A 120 12.44 7.12 -23.01
N ARG A 121 12.88 7.44 -21.79
CA ARG A 121 13.83 6.61 -21.05
C ARG A 121 13.19 5.91 -19.86
N ILE A 122 13.57 4.65 -19.64
CA ILE A 122 13.25 3.89 -18.42
C ILE A 122 14.47 3.74 -17.50
N VAL A 123 15.69 3.80 -18.08
CA VAL A 123 16.96 3.81 -17.34
C VAL A 123 17.77 5.02 -17.76
N VAL A 124 18.37 5.72 -16.79
CA VAL A 124 19.28 6.84 -17.00
C VAL A 124 20.57 6.53 -16.23
N SER A 125 21.70 6.45 -16.92
CA SER A 125 23.01 6.18 -16.34
C SER A 125 22.97 4.99 -15.34
N GLY A 126 22.41 3.86 -15.79
CA GLY A 126 22.28 2.64 -14.99
C GLY A 126 21.22 2.68 -13.86
N THR A 127 20.43 3.76 -13.77
CA THR A 127 19.40 3.90 -12.72
C THR A 127 18.00 3.87 -13.30
N VAL A 128 17.15 2.97 -12.79
CA VAL A 128 15.73 2.89 -13.18
C VAL A 128 15.02 4.18 -12.80
N GLN A 129 14.29 4.77 -13.74
CA GLN A 129 13.47 5.94 -13.47
C GLN A 129 12.21 5.55 -12.71
N THR A 130 11.84 6.34 -11.69
CA THR A 130 10.72 6.03 -10.79
C THR A 130 9.78 7.21 -10.60
N MET A 131 8.53 6.89 -10.32
CA MET A 131 7.51 7.79 -9.78
C MET A 131 7.16 7.27 -8.37
N GLY A 132 7.48 8.05 -7.33
CA GLY A 132 7.56 7.50 -5.98
C GLY A 132 8.63 6.40 -5.90
N SER A 133 8.27 5.23 -5.39
CA SER A 133 9.15 4.06 -5.30
C SER A 133 9.00 3.09 -6.48
N ARG A 134 8.12 3.35 -7.44
CA ARG A 134 7.78 2.43 -8.54
C ARG A 134 8.36 2.87 -9.87
N PRO A 135 8.77 1.94 -10.75
CA PRO A 135 9.27 2.28 -12.08
C PRO A 135 8.29 3.15 -12.87
N ALA A 136 8.83 4.09 -13.66
CA ALA A 136 8.06 4.97 -14.53
C ALA A 136 8.87 5.38 -15.76
N ILE A 137 8.23 5.51 -16.90
CA ILE A 137 8.88 5.98 -18.13
C ILE A 137 9.05 7.49 -18.05
N ASN A 138 10.28 7.96 -18.23
CA ASN A 138 10.64 9.38 -18.20
C ASN A 138 10.63 9.98 -19.60
N PHE A 139 9.74 10.96 -19.81
CA PHE A 139 9.63 11.77 -21.01
C PHE A 139 10.31 13.11 -20.74
N GLY A 140 11.35 13.43 -21.47
CA GLY A 140 12.14 14.66 -21.33
C GLY A 140 11.58 15.83 -22.14
N GLY A 141 10.29 15.82 -22.48
CA GLY A 141 9.66 16.84 -23.35
C GLY A 141 9.76 16.50 -24.83
N SER A 142 9.59 17.52 -25.69
CA SER A 142 9.63 17.34 -27.15
C SER A 142 11.01 16.88 -27.62
N PRO A 143 11.11 15.89 -28.54
CA PRO A 143 10.01 15.27 -29.29
C PRO A 143 9.54 13.91 -28.73
N GLN A 144 9.79 13.58 -27.46
CA GLN A 144 9.58 12.24 -26.91
C GLN A 144 8.09 11.90 -26.78
N HIS A 145 7.68 10.77 -27.37
CA HIS A 145 6.34 10.19 -27.26
C HIS A 145 6.36 8.73 -27.70
N LEU A 146 5.28 8.00 -27.37
CA LEU A 146 4.97 6.68 -27.84
C LEU A 146 3.60 6.71 -28.53
N ALA A 147 3.45 6.07 -29.71
CA ALA A 147 2.23 6.13 -30.50
C ALA A 147 1.84 4.75 -31.05
N THR A 148 0.55 4.58 -31.35
CA THR A 148 0.07 3.45 -32.15
C THR A 148 -0.28 3.89 -33.56
N ALA A 149 -0.08 3.03 -34.54
CA ALA A 149 -0.51 3.29 -35.92
C ALA A 149 -2.01 2.98 -36.12
N THR A 150 -2.63 2.23 -35.24
CA THR A 150 -4.02 1.79 -35.34
C THR A 150 -4.98 2.84 -34.79
N SER A 151 -6.04 3.14 -35.54
CA SER A 151 -7.15 3.97 -35.04
C SER A 151 -8.19 3.14 -34.32
N TYR A 152 -8.66 3.61 -33.18
CA TYR A 152 -9.72 2.98 -32.38
C TYR A 152 -10.49 4.00 -31.57
N ASN A 153 -11.61 3.56 -31.00
CA ASN A 153 -12.42 4.42 -30.18
C ASN A 153 -11.84 4.51 -28.76
N VAL A 154 -11.75 5.71 -28.22
CA VAL A 154 -11.40 5.99 -26.82
C VAL A 154 -12.47 6.89 -26.23
N TRP A 155 -13.15 6.36 -25.20
CA TRP A 155 -14.16 7.10 -24.42
C TRP A 155 -13.55 7.73 -23.18
N ALA A 156 -12.73 6.98 -22.47
CA ALA A 156 -12.11 7.43 -21.22
C ALA A 156 -10.64 7.04 -21.15
N VAL A 157 -9.88 7.79 -20.37
CA VAL A 157 -8.48 7.53 -20.04
C VAL A 157 -8.27 7.67 -18.54
N VAL A 158 -7.58 6.72 -17.92
CA VAL A 158 -7.08 6.80 -16.54
C VAL A 158 -5.56 6.64 -16.59
N ALA A 159 -4.82 7.47 -15.89
CA ALA A 159 -3.36 7.47 -15.92
C ALA A 159 -2.73 7.85 -14.59
N ALA A 160 -1.66 7.13 -14.22
CA ALA A 160 -0.74 7.51 -13.15
C ALA A 160 0.49 8.22 -13.77
N ALA A 161 0.62 9.53 -13.48
CA ALA A 161 1.64 10.39 -14.10
C ALA A 161 2.15 11.47 -13.16
N GLN A 162 3.32 12.03 -13.51
CA GLN A 162 3.98 13.11 -12.78
C GLN A 162 4.61 14.09 -13.78
N HIS A 163 4.24 15.36 -13.70
CA HIS A 163 5.02 16.41 -14.36
C HIS A 163 6.21 16.81 -13.51
N THR A 164 7.40 16.87 -14.07
CA THR A 164 8.61 17.29 -13.36
C THR A 164 8.95 18.77 -13.58
N SER A 165 8.43 19.37 -14.64
CA SER A 165 8.50 20.81 -14.89
C SER A 165 7.27 21.30 -15.65
N PHE A 166 6.98 22.58 -15.49
CA PHE A 166 5.91 23.23 -16.27
C PHE A 166 6.36 23.43 -17.72
N VAL A 167 5.57 22.94 -18.65
CA VAL A 167 5.65 23.25 -20.07
C VAL A 167 4.23 23.61 -20.51
N SER A 168 4.06 24.81 -21.04
CA SER A 168 2.75 25.30 -21.52
C SER A 168 2.13 24.29 -22.49
N LEU A 169 0.90 23.88 -22.21
CA LEU A 169 0.13 22.96 -23.03
C LEU A 169 0.79 21.57 -23.21
N ALA A 170 1.69 21.16 -22.29
CA ALA A 170 2.33 19.84 -22.34
C ALA A 170 1.29 18.72 -22.25
N GLY A 171 1.26 17.84 -23.24
CA GLY A 171 0.32 16.73 -23.33
C GLY A 171 0.82 15.49 -22.63
N LEU A 172 -0.02 14.89 -21.81
CA LEU A 172 0.16 13.55 -21.24
C LEU A 172 -0.27 12.47 -22.22
N TRP A 173 -1.43 12.66 -22.80
CA TRP A 173 -2.08 11.76 -23.74
C TRP A 173 -2.86 12.55 -24.78
N GLY A 174 -2.96 12.07 -26.00
CA GLY A 174 -3.79 12.71 -26.99
C GLY A 174 -3.60 12.22 -28.41
N VAL A 175 -4.29 12.86 -29.33
CA VAL A 175 -4.28 12.61 -30.79
C VAL A 175 -3.74 13.82 -31.55
N THR A 176 -3.64 13.72 -32.87
CA THR A 176 -3.04 14.76 -33.72
C THR A 176 -3.80 16.08 -33.82
N SER A 177 -5.07 16.11 -33.40
CA SER A 177 -5.90 17.31 -33.38
C SER A 177 -6.29 17.63 -31.96
N ASP A 178 -5.77 18.63 -31.33
CA ASP A 178 -6.10 19.23 -30.00
C ASP A 178 -6.94 18.41 -28.96
N LEU A 179 -7.14 17.14 -29.22
CA LEU A 179 -7.83 16.19 -28.34
C LEU A 179 -6.81 15.52 -27.41
N GLY A 180 -6.85 15.83 -26.12
CA GLY A 180 -5.95 15.17 -25.19
C GLY A 180 -5.96 15.71 -23.77
N ILE A 181 -5.34 14.98 -22.89
CA ILE A 181 -5.05 15.37 -21.51
C ILE A 181 -3.76 16.20 -21.54
N ARG A 182 -3.85 17.47 -21.17
CA ARG A 182 -2.71 18.41 -21.22
C ARG A 182 -2.72 19.39 -20.05
N LEU A 183 -1.58 20.02 -19.79
CA LEU A 183 -1.51 21.17 -18.90
C LEU A 183 -2.17 22.40 -19.53
N ASP A 184 -2.63 23.30 -18.70
CA ASP A 184 -3.09 24.63 -19.08
C ASP A 184 -1.94 25.46 -19.69
N SER A 185 -2.27 26.54 -20.36
CA SER A 185 -1.28 27.45 -20.99
C SER A 185 -0.48 28.25 -19.96
N SER A 186 -0.96 28.40 -18.73
CA SER A 186 -0.42 29.32 -17.74
C SER A 186 -0.23 28.71 -16.34
N SER A 187 -0.65 27.45 -16.11
CA SER A 187 -0.63 26.84 -14.78
C SER A 187 -0.44 25.34 -14.82
N PHE A 188 0.02 24.77 -13.70
CA PHE A 188 0.03 23.33 -13.45
C PHE A 188 -1.38 22.79 -13.20
N ALA A 189 -2.26 22.95 -14.16
CA ALA A 189 -3.61 22.42 -14.10
C ALA A 189 -3.89 21.58 -15.34
N TYR A 190 -4.42 20.36 -15.15
CA TYR A 190 -4.84 19.57 -16.29
C TYR A 190 -6.06 20.21 -16.95
N ARG A 191 -5.96 20.37 -18.25
CA ARG A 191 -7.07 20.71 -19.13
C ARG A 191 -7.28 19.60 -20.12
N ASN A 192 -8.49 19.46 -20.43
CA ASN A 192 -8.98 18.84 -21.60
C ASN A 192 -9.00 19.87 -22.75
N SER A 193 -8.72 19.52 -23.96
CA SER A 193 -8.92 20.43 -25.09
C SER A 193 -10.40 20.51 -25.44
N ILE A 194 -10.92 21.72 -25.35
CA ILE A 194 -12.30 22.08 -25.00
C ILE A 194 -13.38 21.71 -26.04
N ALA A 195 -13.01 21.36 -27.28
CA ALA A 195 -14.01 21.31 -28.33
C ALA A 195 -14.91 20.08 -28.39
N ASP A 196 -14.45 18.93 -27.81
CA ASP A 196 -15.10 17.64 -28.07
C ASP A 196 -15.57 16.84 -26.83
N PHE A 197 -15.56 17.46 -25.66
CA PHE A 197 -15.87 16.76 -24.41
C PHE A 197 -17.24 17.16 -23.78
N GLY A 198 -18.25 17.42 -24.48
CA GLY A 198 -19.64 17.62 -24.06
C GLY A 198 -19.90 17.70 -22.53
N THR A 199 -20.57 16.70 -21.96
CA THR A 199 -20.80 16.52 -20.51
C THR A 199 -19.62 15.83 -19.79
N ALA A 200 -18.41 15.93 -20.35
CA ALA A 200 -17.21 15.28 -19.86
C ALA A 200 -16.86 15.65 -18.41
N PHE A 201 -16.28 14.74 -17.67
CA PHE A 201 -15.72 15.02 -16.36
C PHE A 201 -14.22 14.70 -16.30
N ALA A 202 -13.54 15.37 -15.40
CA ALA A 202 -12.18 15.07 -15.00
C ALA A 202 -12.17 14.66 -13.54
N ARG A 203 -11.29 13.73 -13.19
CA ARG A 203 -11.01 13.32 -11.80
C ARG A 203 -9.52 13.47 -11.57
N LEU A 204 -9.17 13.99 -10.39
CA LEU A 204 -7.79 14.09 -9.94
C LEU A 204 -7.68 13.44 -8.55
N ASN A 205 -6.89 12.38 -8.43
CA ASN A 205 -6.72 11.61 -7.20
C ASN A 205 -8.08 11.25 -6.53
N GLY A 206 -9.06 10.84 -7.34
CA GLY A 206 -10.40 10.47 -6.85
C GLY A 206 -11.39 11.62 -6.68
N VAL A 207 -10.96 12.88 -6.78
CA VAL A 207 -11.86 14.04 -6.73
C VAL A 207 -12.39 14.34 -8.11
N GLN A 208 -13.72 14.24 -8.27
CA GLN A 208 -14.37 14.64 -9.51
C GLN A 208 -14.44 16.16 -9.60
N THR A 209 -13.98 16.71 -10.72
CA THR A 209 -14.01 18.16 -11.03
C THR A 209 -14.79 18.41 -12.31
N ALA A 210 -15.42 19.58 -12.44
CA ALA A 210 -16.03 19.97 -13.69
C ALA A 210 -14.97 20.18 -14.77
N PRO A 211 -15.21 19.84 -16.05
CA PRO A 211 -14.21 19.90 -17.13
C PRO A 211 -13.62 21.29 -17.35
N ALA A 212 -14.34 22.34 -17.01
CA ALA A 212 -13.93 23.73 -17.17
C ALA A 212 -13.14 24.28 -15.96
N THR A 213 -13.10 23.54 -14.85
CA THR A 213 -12.36 23.98 -13.66
C THR A 213 -10.96 23.38 -13.66
N THR A 214 -9.97 24.24 -13.74
CA THR A 214 -8.57 23.87 -13.58
C THR A 214 -8.30 23.55 -12.11
N THR A 215 -7.93 22.31 -11.81
CA THR A 215 -7.41 21.95 -10.48
C THR A 215 -5.91 22.17 -10.49
N ALA A 216 -5.41 23.04 -9.61
CA ALA A 216 -3.98 23.26 -9.48
C ALA A 216 -3.28 21.97 -9.02
N LEU A 217 -2.28 21.52 -9.77
CA LEU A 217 -1.45 20.39 -9.43
C LEU A 217 -0.29 20.84 -8.54
N VAL A 218 0.11 19.98 -7.61
CA VAL A 218 1.39 20.14 -6.94
C VAL A 218 2.49 19.75 -7.92
N ASN A 219 3.42 20.65 -8.17
CA ASN A 219 4.38 20.60 -9.28
C ASN A 219 5.20 19.33 -9.43
N THR A 220 5.48 18.60 -8.39
CA THR A 220 6.38 17.44 -8.44
C THR A 220 5.76 16.16 -7.88
N ALA A 221 4.51 16.22 -7.46
CA ALA A 221 3.84 15.05 -6.91
C ALA A 221 3.28 14.15 -8.02
N PRO A 222 3.30 12.83 -7.85
CA PRO A 222 2.53 11.91 -8.66
C PRO A 222 1.02 12.15 -8.54
N HIS A 223 0.29 11.99 -9.65
CA HIS A 223 -1.16 12.12 -9.70
C HIS A 223 -1.81 10.99 -10.47
N ILE A 224 -3.04 10.66 -10.08
CA ILE A 224 -3.96 9.85 -10.87
C ILE A 224 -4.92 10.80 -11.55
N ILE A 225 -5.00 10.71 -12.86
CA ILE A 225 -5.84 11.54 -13.70
C ILE A 225 -6.79 10.64 -14.45
N ALA A 226 -8.10 10.84 -14.29
CA ALA A 226 -9.10 10.19 -15.11
C ALA A 226 -9.88 11.27 -15.89
N MET A 227 -10.04 11.03 -17.19
CA MET A 227 -10.85 11.88 -18.06
C MET A 227 -11.72 11.04 -18.97
N HIS A 228 -12.93 11.50 -19.19
CA HIS A 228 -13.85 10.89 -20.12
C HIS A 228 -14.34 11.89 -21.17
N ARG A 229 -14.79 11.39 -22.30
CA ARG A 229 -15.34 12.19 -23.40
C ARG A 229 -16.75 11.72 -23.74
N SER A 230 -17.57 12.65 -24.23
CA SER A 230 -18.97 12.37 -24.61
C SER A 230 -19.11 11.75 -26.00
N THR A 231 -18.09 11.81 -26.84
CA THR A 231 -18.11 11.30 -28.21
C THR A 231 -16.99 10.31 -28.45
N VAL A 232 -17.34 9.13 -28.93
CA VAL A 232 -16.38 8.10 -29.37
C VAL A 232 -16.02 8.37 -30.82
N ALA A 233 -14.72 8.55 -31.10
CA ALA A 233 -14.20 8.70 -32.47
C ALA A 233 -12.99 7.81 -32.67
N GLY A 234 -12.81 7.30 -33.87
CA GLY A 234 -11.61 6.54 -34.27
C GLY A 234 -10.38 7.47 -34.17
N VAL A 235 -9.47 7.14 -33.25
CA VAL A 235 -8.28 7.96 -32.97
C VAL A 235 -7.04 7.07 -32.87
N SER A 236 -5.87 7.65 -33.17
CA SER A 236 -4.56 7.01 -33.00
C SER A 236 -3.78 7.76 -31.92
N PRO A 237 -4.03 7.45 -30.63
CA PRO A 237 -3.54 8.26 -29.53
C PRO A 237 -2.05 8.03 -29.27
N ARG A 238 -1.41 9.09 -28.73
CA ARG A 238 -0.02 9.10 -28.24
C ARG A 238 0.00 9.17 -26.72
N ILE A 239 1.04 8.62 -26.13
CA ILE A 239 1.42 8.82 -24.73
C ILE A 239 2.67 9.69 -24.71
N GLY A 240 2.72 10.67 -23.82
CA GLY A 240 3.82 11.62 -23.70
C GLY A 240 3.63 12.87 -24.57
N GLY A 241 2.50 13.01 -25.25
CA GLY A 241 2.18 14.18 -26.07
C GLY A 241 0.96 13.95 -26.94
N TYR A 242 0.50 14.99 -27.63
CA TYR A 242 -0.56 14.88 -28.62
C TYR A 242 -0.13 15.40 -30.00
N PHE A 243 0.79 16.36 -30.09
CA PHE A 243 1.59 16.67 -31.27
C PHE A 243 2.86 17.47 -30.87
N THR A 244 3.86 17.51 -31.71
CA THR A 244 5.11 18.23 -31.48
C THR A 244 4.88 19.76 -31.65
N PRO A 245 5.33 20.64 -30.72
CA PRO A 245 6.23 20.33 -29.57
C PRO A 245 5.53 20.13 -28.21
N ARG A 246 4.27 19.77 -28.15
CA ARG A 246 3.46 19.69 -26.91
C ARG A 246 3.56 18.32 -26.25
N ASN A 247 4.75 18.01 -25.75
CA ASN A 247 5.07 16.76 -25.09
C ASN A 247 5.29 16.97 -23.58
N ILE A 248 4.93 15.98 -22.77
CA ILE A 248 5.15 16.03 -21.33
C ILE A 248 6.65 16.09 -21.01
N ASN A 249 7.03 16.93 -20.03
CA ASN A 249 8.27 16.78 -19.31
C ASN A 249 7.93 16.19 -17.94
N GLY A 250 8.15 14.87 -17.81
CA GLY A 250 7.64 14.16 -16.64
C GLY A 250 7.70 12.64 -16.78
N ARG A 251 6.96 11.96 -15.93
CA ARG A 251 6.90 10.50 -15.85
C ARG A 251 5.51 9.99 -16.07
N VAL A 252 5.39 8.87 -16.79
CA VAL A 252 4.14 8.11 -16.94
C VAL A 252 4.41 6.67 -16.56
N ALA A 253 3.64 6.15 -15.62
CA ALA A 253 3.84 4.82 -15.06
C ALA A 253 2.76 3.83 -15.49
N GLU A 254 1.53 4.33 -15.70
CA GLU A 254 0.37 3.54 -16.13
C GLU A 254 -0.58 4.42 -16.94
N LEU A 255 -1.23 3.82 -17.94
CA LEU A 255 -2.27 4.49 -18.71
C LEU A 255 -3.23 3.45 -19.28
N ILE A 256 -4.52 3.62 -19.00
CA ILE A 256 -5.60 2.72 -19.46
C ILE A 256 -6.59 3.55 -20.30
N GLU A 257 -6.89 3.05 -21.49
CA GLU A 257 -7.85 3.63 -22.42
C GLU A 257 -9.08 2.75 -22.50
N PHE A 258 -10.29 3.31 -22.47
CA PHE A 258 -11.57 2.59 -22.56
C PHE A 258 -12.34 2.99 -23.82
N ALA A 259 -12.94 2.03 -24.50
CA ALA A 259 -13.77 2.27 -25.70
C ALA A 259 -15.23 2.62 -25.38
N ALA A 260 -15.66 2.39 -24.15
CA ALA A 260 -16.97 2.75 -23.61
C ALA A 260 -16.79 3.40 -22.23
N GLU A 261 -17.84 4.02 -21.72
CA GLU A 261 -17.81 4.70 -20.41
C GLU A 261 -17.69 3.70 -19.27
N PRO A 262 -16.61 3.75 -18.45
CA PRO A 262 -16.55 3.02 -17.19
C PRO A 262 -17.61 3.53 -16.21
N THR A 263 -18.12 2.64 -15.37
CA THR A 263 -19.00 3.06 -14.27
C THR A 263 -18.24 3.88 -13.22
N ALA A 264 -18.94 4.60 -12.35
CA ALA A 264 -18.29 5.29 -11.23
C ALA A 264 -17.51 4.33 -10.32
N ALA A 265 -18.00 3.10 -10.15
CA ALA A 265 -17.32 2.06 -9.39
C ALA A 265 -16.02 1.60 -10.08
N ASP A 266 -16.01 1.43 -11.42
CA ASP A 266 -14.84 1.08 -12.19
C ASP A 266 -13.74 2.15 -12.06
N TYR A 267 -14.10 3.45 -12.17
CA TYR A 267 -13.14 4.54 -11.97
C TYR A 267 -12.52 4.50 -10.58
N ILE A 268 -13.35 4.44 -9.53
CA ILE A 268 -12.89 4.39 -8.14
C ILE A 268 -11.95 3.19 -7.94
N PHE A 269 -12.30 2.02 -8.45
CA PHE A 269 -11.50 0.80 -8.32
C PHE A 269 -10.12 0.94 -8.98
N ILE A 270 -10.06 1.43 -10.24
CA ILE A 270 -8.79 1.63 -10.97
C ILE A 270 -7.94 2.69 -10.26
N GLU A 271 -8.54 3.85 -9.94
CA GLU A 271 -7.83 4.95 -9.28
C GLU A 271 -7.29 4.52 -7.91
N GLN A 272 -8.03 3.75 -7.11
CA GLN A 272 -7.56 3.20 -5.84
C GLN A 272 -6.44 2.17 -6.04
N SER A 273 -6.53 1.31 -7.06
CA SER A 273 -5.48 0.36 -7.41
C SER A 273 -4.18 1.07 -7.82
N GLU A 274 -4.26 2.14 -8.63
CA GLU A 274 -3.11 2.99 -8.97
C GLU A 274 -2.57 3.71 -7.72
N ALA A 275 -3.45 4.28 -6.89
CA ALA A 275 -3.08 5.00 -5.68
C ALA A 275 -2.30 4.12 -4.70
N ALA A 276 -2.81 2.91 -4.43
CA ALA A 276 -2.14 1.93 -3.58
C ALA A 276 -0.76 1.51 -4.13
N TYR A 277 -0.68 1.27 -5.44
CA TYR A 277 0.54 0.81 -6.08
C TYR A 277 1.63 1.89 -6.15
N TYR A 278 1.27 3.12 -6.50
CA TYR A 278 2.21 4.24 -6.68
C TYR A 278 2.38 5.12 -5.44
N GLY A 279 1.69 4.82 -4.33
CA GLY A 279 1.76 5.60 -3.10
C GLY A 279 1.15 6.99 -3.23
N ILE A 280 0.06 7.14 -4.00
CA ILE A 280 -0.63 8.40 -4.24
C ILE A 280 -1.83 8.50 -3.29
N THR A 281 -1.99 9.63 -2.59
CA THR A 281 -3.19 9.87 -1.77
C THR A 281 -4.43 10.00 -2.63
N HIS A 282 -5.47 9.22 -2.32
CA HIS A 282 -6.76 9.21 -3.04
C HIS A 282 -7.88 9.76 -2.15
N ALA A 283 -8.80 10.54 -2.74
CA ALA A 283 -9.87 11.21 -1.99
C ALA A 283 -10.93 10.25 -1.42
N THR A 284 -11.19 9.14 -2.09
CA THR A 284 -12.05 8.09 -1.56
C THR A 284 -11.23 7.19 -0.65
N ALA A 285 -11.77 6.84 0.51
CA ALA A 285 -11.08 5.97 1.46
C ALA A 285 -10.58 4.69 0.77
N MET A 286 -9.30 4.41 0.97
CA MET A 286 -8.67 3.20 0.45
C MET A 286 -9.20 1.97 1.21
N PRO A 287 -9.17 0.78 0.59
CA PRO A 287 -9.56 -0.45 1.28
C PRO A 287 -8.77 -0.68 2.57
N GLU A 288 -9.45 -1.17 3.58
CA GLU A 288 -8.84 -1.54 4.86
C GLU A 288 -8.93 -3.06 5.08
N GLY A 289 -7.91 -3.60 5.73
CA GLY A 289 -7.85 -4.99 6.15
C GLY A 289 -7.97 -5.10 7.66
N PHE A 290 -9.06 -5.70 8.11
CA PHE A 290 -9.37 -5.91 9.51
C PHE A 290 -9.07 -7.36 9.91
N VAL A 291 -8.47 -7.57 11.07
CA VAL A 291 -8.19 -8.91 11.58
C VAL A 291 -9.41 -9.41 12.37
N SER A 292 -10.05 -10.47 11.92
CA SER A 292 -11.15 -11.14 12.63
C SER A 292 -10.66 -12.26 13.54
N VAL A 293 -9.58 -12.94 13.16
CA VAL A 293 -8.96 -14.04 13.92
C VAL A 293 -7.45 -13.92 13.90
N LEU A 294 -6.83 -14.06 15.07
CA LEU A 294 -5.40 -14.30 15.25
C LEU A 294 -5.24 -15.77 15.60
N TYR A 295 -4.59 -16.53 14.73
CA TYR A 295 -4.39 -17.95 14.94
C TYR A 295 -3.28 -18.23 15.94
N ASP A 296 -3.58 -19.09 16.91
CA ASP A 296 -2.61 -19.61 17.87
C ASP A 296 -1.58 -20.52 17.18
N GLN A 297 -0.32 -20.16 17.31
CA GLN A 297 0.80 -20.91 16.72
C GLN A 297 1.41 -21.93 17.69
N SER A 298 0.96 -21.98 18.95
CA SER A 298 1.46 -22.94 19.95
C SER A 298 0.96 -24.37 19.74
N GLY A 299 -0.11 -24.54 18.94
CA GLY A 299 -0.81 -25.80 18.77
C GLY A 299 -1.89 -26.07 19.84
N ALA A 300 -2.08 -25.17 20.82
CA ALA A 300 -3.10 -25.32 21.86
C ALA A 300 -4.52 -24.95 21.38
N GLY A 301 -4.66 -24.37 20.18
CA GLY A 301 -5.95 -23.99 19.59
C GLY A 301 -6.61 -22.76 20.24
N LEU A 302 -5.83 -21.94 20.92
CA LEU A 302 -6.29 -20.76 21.65
C LEU A 302 -6.37 -19.52 20.74
N ASN A 303 -7.09 -19.62 19.64
CA ASN A 303 -7.26 -18.52 18.71
C ASN A 303 -7.89 -17.29 19.38
N ALA A 304 -7.36 -16.11 19.08
CA ALA A 304 -7.94 -14.85 19.53
C ALA A 304 -8.91 -14.32 18.47
N THR A 305 -10.17 -14.09 18.85
CA THR A 305 -11.25 -13.76 17.90
C THR A 305 -11.93 -12.44 18.22
N GLN A 306 -12.37 -11.74 17.14
CA GLN A 306 -13.22 -10.56 17.22
C GLN A 306 -14.33 -10.64 16.15
N THR A 307 -15.54 -10.96 16.59
CA THR A 307 -16.69 -11.14 15.69
C THR A 307 -17.40 -9.83 15.33
N THR A 308 -17.24 -8.79 16.16
CA THR A 308 -17.82 -7.47 15.88
C THR A 308 -16.90 -6.68 14.94
N ALA A 309 -17.33 -6.45 13.72
CA ALA A 309 -16.55 -5.82 12.66
C ALA A 309 -15.92 -4.47 13.08
N ALA A 310 -16.68 -3.61 13.79
CA ALA A 310 -16.21 -2.30 14.25
C ALA A 310 -15.11 -2.37 15.34
N ASN A 311 -14.93 -3.54 15.97
CA ASN A 311 -13.96 -3.76 17.04
C ASN A 311 -12.71 -4.53 16.58
N GLN A 312 -12.61 -4.83 15.29
CA GLN A 312 -11.44 -5.49 14.72
C GLN A 312 -10.30 -4.51 14.55
N GLY A 313 -9.09 -4.91 14.93
CA GLY A 313 -7.87 -4.15 14.65
C GLY A 313 -7.50 -4.24 13.17
N ARG A 314 -6.76 -3.26 12.68
CA ARG A 314 -6.39 -3.14 11.27
C ARG A 314 -4.95 -3.60 11.03
N VAL A 315 -4.74 -4.41 10.01
CA VAL A 315 -3.41 -4.79 9.51
C VAL A 315 -3.08 -4.09 8.19
N VAL A 316 -4.11 -3.66 7.45
CA VAL A 316 -3.99 -2.74 6.30
C VAL A 316 -4.80 -1.49 6.61
N VAL A 317 -4.18 -0.33 6.46
CA VAL A 317 -4.75 1.00 6.71
C VAL A 317 -4.58 1.80 5.44
N GLU A 318 -5.68 2.30 4.88
CA GLU A 318 -5.65 3.08 3.64
C GLU A 318 -4.83 2.41 2.50
N GLY A 319 -5.06 1.11 2.30
CA GLY A 319 -4.40 0.32 1.27
C GLY A 319 -2.95 -0.09 1.57
N ALA A 320 -2.33 0.42 2.64
CA ALA A 320 -0.95 0.13 3.02
C ALA A 320 -0.86 -0.75 4.29
N LEU A 321 0.19 -1.57 4.40
CA LEU A 321 0.45 -2.34 5.61
C LEU A 321 0.68 -1.42 6.81
N ASN A 322 0.01 -1.70 7.92
CA ASN A 322 0.41 -1.17 9.21
C ASN A 322 1.61 -1.98 9.74
N THR A 323 2.70 -1.33 10.12
CA THR A 323 3.95 -1.99 10.48
C THR A 323 4.54 -1.53 11.81
N ILE A 324 5.31 -2.42 12.45
CA ILE A 324 6.35 -2.10 13.42
C ILE A 324 7.69 -2.36 12.73
N GLY A 325 8.54 -1.34 12.60
CA GLY A 325 9.69 -1.43 11.70
C GLY A 325 9.23 -1.72 10.27
N THR A 326 9.69 -2.83 9.69
CA THR A 326 9.28 -3.32 8.36
C THR A 326 8.26 -4.46 8.43
N ARG A 327 7.84 -4.89 9.62
CA ARG A 327 7.02 -6.08 9.84
C ARG A 327 5.54 -5.75 10.03
N PRO A 328 4.60 -6.51 9.44
CA PRO A 328 3.17 -6.28 9.60
C PRO A 328 2.73 -6.37 11.07
N ALA A 329 1.91 -5.44 11.49
CA ALA A 329 1.40 -5.37 12.86
C ALA A 329 -0.07 -4.95 12.90
N ILE A 330 -0.78 -5.32 13.96
CA ILE A 330 -2.20 -5.00 14.12
C ILE A 330 -2.35 -3.67 14.85
N LEU A 331 -3.00 -2.71 14.21
CA LEU A 331 -3.31 -1.41 14.77
C LEU A 331 -4.64 -1.42 15.54
N GLY A 332 -4.61 -1.13 16.83
CA GLY A 332 -5.78 -0.86 17.66
C GLY A 332 -6.16 0.62 17.65
N ASN A 333 -7.46 0.90 17.68
CA ASN A 333 -8.01 2.27 17.60
C ASN A 333 -8.07 2.98 18.95
N GLY A 334 -7.74 2.30 20.06
CA GLY A 334 -7.78 2.85 21.41
C GLY A 334 -9.20 3.06 22.00
N THR A 335 -10.24 2.67 21.28
CA THR A 335 -11.64 2.89 21.69
C THR A 335 -12.51 1.63 21.70
N SER A 336 -12.22 0.65 20.83
CA SER A 336 -13.06 -0.54 20.70
C SER A 336 -12.29 -1.80 20.26
N SER A 337 -11.08 -1.68 19.70
CA SER A 337 -10.35 -2.84 19.16
C SER A 337 -9.91 -3.81 20.27
N GLY A 338 -10.24 -5.09 20.10
CA GLY A 338 -9.80 -6.12 21.03
C GLY A 338 -10.30 -7.51 20.66
N TYR A 339 -9.55 -8.53 21.10
CA TYR A 339 -9.78 -9.93 20.77
C TYR A 339 -10.02 -10.75 22.02
N ALA A 340 -10.99 -11.65 21.98
CA ALA A 340 -11.25 -12.61 23.03
C ALA A 340 -10.44 -13.89 22.79
N ILE A 341 -9.90 -14.46 23.86
CA ILE A 341 -9.20 -15.74 23.90
C ILE A 341 -9.87 -16.61 24.94
N ALA A 342 -9.90 -17.92 24.74
CA ALA A 342 -10.24 -18.85 25.81
C ALA A 342 -9.21 -18.73 26.95
N ASN A 343 -9.69 -18.80 28.20
CA ASN A 343 -8.83 -18.66 29.38
C ASN A 343 -7.69 -19.67 29.39
N ALA A 344 -6.46 -19.18 29.46
CA ALA A 344 -5.27 -19.98 29.60
C ALA A 344 -4.49 -19.52 30.85
N ALA A 345 -3.96 -20.47 31.61
CA ALA A 345 -3.06 -20.18 32.74
C ALA A 345 -1.80 -19.49 32.20
N VAL A 346 -1.38 -18.39 32.86
CA VAL A 346 -0.22 -17.59 32.44
C VAL A 346 0.67 -17.29 33.65
N GLN A 347 1.96 -17.65 33.57
CA GLN A 347 2.99 -17.24 34.52
C GLN A 347 4.12 -16.42 33.90
N ALA A 348 4.24 -16.48 32.58
CA ALA A 348 5.09 -15.57 31.84
C ALA A 348 4.33 -15.07 30.62
N MET A 349 4.55 -13.82 30.24
CA MET A 349 3.93 -13.18 29.09
C MET A 349 4.90 -12.19 28.44
N ASN A 350 4.86 -12.14 27.13
CA ASN A 350 5.65 -11.19 26.37
C ASN A 350 4.78 -10.54 25.28
N ALA A 351 5.05 -9.27 24.99
CA ALA A 351 4.37 -8.55 23.90
C ALA A 351 5.32 -7.58 23.20
N VAL A 352 5.26 -7.57 21.88
CA VAL A 352 5.91 -6.56 21.04
C VAL A 352 4.88 -5.50 20.68
N VAL A 353 5.12 -4.27 21.12
CA VAL A 353 4.16 -3.18 20.99
C VAL A 353 4.82 -1.87 20.54
N ARG A 354 4.02 -1.05 19.84
CA ARG A 354 4.36 0.33 19.48
C ARG A 354 3.15 1.21 19.81
N PRO A 355 3.14 1.90 20.96
CA PRO A 355 2.05 2.77 21.35
C PRO A 355 1.90 3.94 20.36
N ALA A 356 0.66 4.34 20.06
CA ALA A 356 0.38 5.53 19.25
C ALA A 356 0.41 6.82 20.07
N VAL A 357 0.26 6.71 21.41
CA VAL A 357 0.28 7.83 22.35
C VAL A 357 1.18 7.49 23.51
N ASN A 358 1.78 8.49 24.14
CA ASN A 358 2.54 8.31 25.37
C ASN A 358 1.67 7.68 26.47
N SER A 359 2.25 6.83 27.29
CA SER A 359 1.56 6.32 28.48
C SER A 359 1.23 7.48 29.43
N GLY A 360 -0.02 7.55 29.87
CA GLY A 360 -0.49 8.58 30.82
C GLY A 360 -2.01 8.71 30.85
N GLY A 361 -2.56 8.99 32.03
CA GLY A 361 -3.94 9.44 32.22
C GLY A 361 -5.08 8.42 32.07
N ALA A 362 -4.87 7.25 31.48
CA ALA A 362 -5.89 6.20 31.36
C ALA A 362 -5.25 4.82 31.27
N TYR A 363 -5.93 3.79 31.78
CA TYR A 363 -5.52 2.41 31.58
C TYR A 363 -5.61 2.04 30.10
N ARG A 364 -4.54 1.44 29.55
CA ARG A 364 -4.47 0.94 28.20
C ARG A 364 -4.01 -0.50 28.22
N MET A 365 -4.87 -1.43 27.80
CA MET A 365 -4.65 -2.85 27.94
C MET A 365 -4.00 -3.45 26.71
N ILE A 366 -2.81 -4.00 26.84
CA ILE A 366 -2.20 -4.86 25.80
C ILE A 366 -2.82 -6.24 25.91
N THR A 367 -2.89 -6.80 27.11
CA THR A 367 -3.53 -8.09 27.39
C THR A 367 -4.27 -8.05 28.72
N THR A 368 -5.34 -8.85 28.87
CA THR A 368 -6.07 -8.98 30.14
C THR A 368 -6.52 -10.41 30.41
N SER A 369 -6.77 -10.71 31.72
CA SER A 369 -7.50 -11.89 32.10
C SER A 369 -9.01 -11.72 32.01
N ALA A 370 -9.76 -12.80 32.03
CA ALA A 370 -11.19 -12.83 32.29
C ALA A 370 -11.47 -13.72 33.52
N PRO A 371 -12.46 -13.36 34.38
CA PRO A 371 -13.23 -12.12 34.49
C PRO A 371 -12.48 -11.05 35.26
N VAL A 372 -13.01 -9.82 35.21
CA VAL A 372 -12.47 -8.59 35.78
C VAL A 372 -11.75 -8.76 37.13
N GLY A 373 -10.46 -8.37 37.19
CA GLY A 373 -9.68 -8.32 38.42
C GLY A 373 -8.30 -8.96 38.40
N GLY A 374 -7.96 -9.72 37.38
CA GLY A 374 -6.61 -10.30 37.21
C GLY A 374 -5.77 -9.49 36.24
N ALA A 375 -4.50 -9.35 36.58
CA ALA A 375 -3.59 -8.42 35.92
C ALA A 375 -2.92 -9.01 34.72
N MET A 376 -2.57 -8.13 33.79
CA MET A 376 -1.82 -8.44 32.59
C MET A 376 -0.99 -7.26 32.15
N ILE A 377 -0.30 -7.33 31.04
CA ILE A 377 0.51 -6.24 30.52
C ILE A 377 -0.38 -5.04 30.22
N LEU A 378 -0.15 -3.96 30.94
CA LEU A 378 -0.78 -2.66 30.75
C LEU A 378 0.22 -1.70 30.09
N ALA A 379 -0.16 -1.10 28.98
CA ALA A 379 0.67 -0.08 28.33
C ALA A 379 0.67 1.26 29.10
N SER A 380 -0.30 1.45 30.01
CA SER A 380 -0.39 2.65 30.83
C SER A 380 -1.13 2.32 32.12
N LEU A 381 -0.60 2.82 33.24
CA LEU A 381 -1.27 2.77 34.55
C LEU A 381 -1.94 4.11 34.86
N ASN A 382 -3.07 4.08 35.58
CA ASN A 382 -3.80 5.28 35.99
C ASN A 382 -2.88 6.21 36.79
N ALA A 383 -2.80 7.48 36.41
CA ALA A 383 -1.92 8.49 36.97
C ALA A 383 -0.41 8.21 36.87
N GLY A 384 -0.01 7.11 36.21
CA GLY A 384 1.38 6.76 35.98
C GLY A 384 1.80 6.99 34.52
N THR A 385 3.10 7.11 34.30
CA THR A 385 3.70 7.30 32.99
C THR A 385 4.38 6.02 32.49
N SER A 386 4.34 4.94 33.29
CA SER A 386 5.00 3.66 33.00
C SER A 386 3.99 2.56 32.65
N TRP A 387 4.50 1.52 32.01
CA TRP A 387 3.77 0.26 31.85
C TRP A 387 3.79 -0.56 33.13
N GLY A 388 3.10 -1.67 33.17
CA GLY A 388 3.09 -2.55 34.33
C GLY A 388 1.98 -3.56 34.32
N THR A 389 1.61 -4.03 35.50
CA THR A 389 0.50 -4.96 35.70
C THR A 389 -0.47 -4.43 36.77
N TYR A 390 -1.69 -4.97 36.78
CA TYR A 390 -2.73 -4.69 37.78
C TYR A 390 -3.30 -5.99 38.31
N GLY A 391 -3.34 -6.14 39.62
CA GLY A 391 -3.87 -7.29 40.33
C GLY A 391 -4.54 -6.84 41.62
N GLY A 392 -5.60 -6.03 41.52
CA GLY A 392 -6.20 -5.36 42.67
C GLY A 392 -5.47 -4.06 43.07
N ALA A 393 -4.24 -3.86 42.63
CA ALA A 393 -3.46 -2.63 42.79
C ALA A 393 -2.52 -2.44 41.58
N ASN A 394 -2.20 -1.17 41.27
CA ASN A 394 -1.20 -0.84 40.25
C ASN A 394 0.20 -1.29 40.67
N ARG A 395 0.90 -1.94 39.76
CA ARG A 395 2.29 -2.36 39.91
C ARG A 395 3.08 -1.84 38.71
N PRO A 396 3.66 -0.63 38.83
CA PRO A 396 4.38 -0.01 37.73
C PRO A 396 5.76 -0.67 37.54
N ALA A 397 6.17 -0.82 36.29
CA ALA A 397 7.56 -0.95 35.88
C ALA A 397 8.24 0.43 35.89
N ASN A 398 9.56 0.48 35.65
CA ASN A 398 10.30 1.73 35.66
C ASN A 398 10.20 2.51 34.34
N THR A 399 10.08 1.77 33.21
CA THR A 399 10.10 2.38 31.87
C THR A 399 8.77 3.05 31.53
N GLN A 400 8.85 4.28 31.05
CA GLN A 400 7.76 4.99 30.41
C GLN A 400 7.67 4.57 28.94
N LEU A 401 6.45 4.21 28.45
CA LEU A 401 6.24 3.96 27.04
C LEU A 401 5.97 5.27 26.29
N LEU A 402 6.83 5.57 25.34
CA LEU A 402 6.71 6.74 24.46
C LEU A 402 5.97 6.39 23.18
N ALA A 403 5.20 7.36 22.65
CA ALA A 403 4.51 7.21 21.38
C ALA A 403 5.49 6.89 20.25
N ASN A 404 5.05 6.03 19.35
CA ASN A 404 5.79 5.62 18.16
C ASN A 404 7.16 4.95 18.41
N THR A 405 7.43 4.52 19.65
CA THR A 405 8.61 3.76 20.03
C THR A 405 8.23 2.29 20.21
N THR A 406 9.04 1.38 19.63
CA THR A 406 8.81 -0.07 19.75
C THR A 406 9.40 -0.59 21.05
N TYR A 407 8.65 -1.46 21.72
CA TYR A 407 9.07 -2.12 22.97
C TYR A 407 8.79 -3.63 22.88
N VAL A 408 9.72 -4.41 23.41
CA VAL A 408 9.55 -5.80 23.79
C VAL A 408 9.36 -5.83 25.31
N LEU A 409 8.13 -6.12 25.75
CA LEU A 409 7.73 -6.08 27.15
C LEU A 409 7.51 -7.50 27.67
N THR A 410 8.18 -7.89 28.77
CA THR A 410 8.05 -9.22 29.37
C THR A 410 7.66 -9.13 30.84
N LEU A 411 6.65 -9.93 31.21
CA LEU A 411 6.36 -10.33 32.60
C LEU A 411 6.86 -11.76 32.79
N ASN A 412 7.70 -12.03 33.80
CA ASN A 412 8.18 -13.37 34.06
C ASN A 412 8.57 -13.57 35.53
N GLY A 413 7.89 -14.49 36.23
CA GLY A 413 8.26 -14.92 37.56
C GLY A 413 8.38 -13.79 38.62
N GLY A 414 7.55 -12.73 38.52
CA GLY A 414 7.59 -11.58 39.41
C GLY A 414 8.51 -10.43 38.93
N GLY A 415 9.16 -10.57 37.76
CA GLY A 415 10.01 -9.53 37.14
C GLY A 415 9.36 -8.87 35.96
N PHE A 416 9.59 -7.55 35.79
CA PHE A 416 9.38 -6.79 34.59
C PHE A 416 10.67 -6.69 33.77
N PHE A 417 10.56 -6.80 32.46
CA PHE A 417 11.68 -6.60 31.53
C PHE A 417 11.21 -5.77 30.33
N ALA A 418 11.98 -4.75 29.98
CA ALA A 418 11.74 -3.93 28.80
C ALA A 418 12.96 -4.02 27.88
N ASN A 419 12.74 -4.44 26.62
CA ASN A 419 13.80 -4.62 25.62
C ASN A 419 14.96 -5.51 26.11
N GLY A 420 14.64 -6.53 26.91
CA GLY A 420 15.62 -7.49 27.47
C GLY A 420 16.27 -7.05 28.80
N ALA A 421 16.13 -5.79 29.20
CA ALA A 421 16.68 -5.28 30.45
C ALA A 421 15.68 -5.41 31.63
N PRO A 422 16.15 -5.70 32.87
CA PRO A 422 15.29 -5.67 34.06
C PRO A 422 14.66 -4.29 34.24
N ASP A 423 13.33 -4.25 34.52
CA ASP A 423 12.55 -3.02 34.58
C ASP A 423 11.69 -2.92 35.86
N GLY A 424 12.00 -3.67 36.87
CA GLY A 424 11.31 -3.70 38.17
C GLY A 424 10.77 -5.08 38.52
N THR A 425 10.03 -5.16 39.63
CA THR A 425 9.46 -6.40 40.13
C THR A 425 8.01 -6.23 40.57
N TYR A 426 7.25 -7.35 40.59
CA TYR A 426 5.89 -7.44 41.13
C TYR A 426 5.69 -8.71 41.94
N ALA A 427 4.68 -8.75 42.81
CA ALA A 427 4.38 -9.97 43.57
C ALA A 427 3.82 -11.07 42.65
N SER A 428 4.48 -12.21 42.58
CA SER A 428 4.19 -13.31 41.64
C SER A 428 2.99 -14.20 41.99
N THR A 429 2.28 -13.90 43.07
CA THR A 429 1.22 -14.76 43.65
C THR A 429 -0.12 -14.70 42.93
N GLU A 430 -0.22 -13.93 41.84
CA GLU A 430 -1.48 -13.80 41.14
C GLU A 430 -1.54 -14.78 39.97
N GLY A 431 -2.36 -15.85 40.16
CA GLY A 431 -2.70 -16.79 39.09
C GLY A 431 -3.33 -16.02 37.94
N GLN A 432 -2.64 -16.03 36.82
CA GLN A 432 -2.98 -15.24 35.67
C GLN A 432 -3.69 -16.11 34.64
N ALA A 433 -4.75 -15.63 34.03
CA ALA A 433 -5.38 -16.27 32.90
C ALA A 433 -5.50 -15.27 31.74
N ALA A 434 -4.94 -15.58 30.57
CA ALA A 434 -5.13 -14.76 29.39
C ALA A 434 -6.58 -14.85 28.92
N GLY A 435 -7.20 -13.72 28.68
CA GLY A 435 -8.59 -13.66 28.24
C GLY A 435 -8.82 -12.72 27.07
N ARG A 436 -7.95 -11.69 26.90
CA ARG A 436 -8.06 -10.73 25.81
C ARG A 436 -6.72 -10.18 25.36
N ILE A 437 -6.66 -9.75 24.09
CA ILE A 437 -5.58 -8.96 23.52
C ILE A 437 -6.16 -7.58 23.14
N MET A 438 -5.42 -6.51 23.36
CA MET A 438 -5.72 -5.11 23.03
C MET A 438 -6.87 -4.47 23.80
N SER A 439 -7.52 -5.18 24.73
CA SER A 439 -8.66 -4.61 25.48
C SER A 439 -8.88 -5.29 26.82
N SER A 440 -9.63 -4.60 27.71
CA SER A 440 -10.37 -5.22 28.81
C SER A 440 -11.77 -5.62 28.35
N THR A 441 -12.59 -6.12 29.30
CA THR A 441 -13.97 -6.53 29.03
C THR A 441 -14.91 -5.37 28.69
N SER A 442 -14.57 -4.11 28.99
CA SER A 442 -15.57 -3.02 28.90
C SER A 442 -15.10 -1.63 28.47
N SER A 443 -13.85 -1.22 28.67
CA SER A 443 -13.54 0.21 28.43
C SER A 443 -12.07 0.58 28.26
N MET A 444 -11.14 -0.37 28.33
CA MET A 444 -9.70 -0.07 28.32
C MET A 444 -9.07 -0.71 27.09
N TYR A 445 -8.86 0.08 26.07
CA TYR A 445 -8.37 -0.37 24.78
C TYR A 445 -6.96 0.14 24.49
N PHE A 446 -6.13 -0.70 23.88
CA PHE A 446 -4.80 -0.30 23.46
C PHE A 446 -4.88 0.58 22.20
N SER A 447 -4.19 1.72 22.25
CA SER A 447 -3.99 2.60 21.10
C SER A 447 -2.56 2.45 20.61
N GLY A 448 -2.39 1.78 19.48
CA GLY A 448 -1.08 1.50 18.91
C GLY A 448 -1.05 0.16 18.18
N SER A 449 0.14 -0.25 17.77
CA SER A 449 0.35 -1.49 17.01
C SER A 449 0.88 -2.60 17.92
N ILE A 450 0.39 -3.81 17.71
CA ILE A 450 0.90 -5.04 18.32
C ILE A 450 1.45 -5.94 17.21
N GLY A 451 2.71 -6.36 17.35
CA GLY A 451 3.37 -7.29 16.42
C GLY A 451 3.22 -8.74 16.87
N GLU A 452 3.47 -9.01 18.14
CA GLU A 452 3.50 -10.36 18.69
C GLU A 452 3.02 -10.36 20.14
N VAL A 453 2.33 -11.40 20.54
CA VAL A 453 2.00 -11.70 21.94
C VAL A 453 2.22 -13.17 22.19
N THR A 454 2.98 -13.51 23.21
CA THR A 454 3.20 -14.87 23.67
C THR A 454 2.92 -15.01 25.17
N TRP A 455 2.45 -16.17 25.60
CA TRP A 455 2.29 -16.49 27.02
C TRP A 455 2.64 -17.94 27.31
N PHE A 456 3.07 -18.19 28.52
CA PHE A 456 3.53 -19.49 29.01
C PHE A 456 2.83 -19.83 30.32
N ALA A 457 2.42 -21.11 30.47
CA ALA A 457 1.78 -21.62 31.66
C ALA A 457 2.73 -21.72 32.88
N SER A 458 4.03 -21.61 32.66
CA SER A 458 5.07 -21.58 33.70
C SER A 458 6.02 -20.40 33.46
N ALA A 459 6.68 -19.91 34.51
CA ALA A 459 7.74 -18.94 34.36
C ALA A 459 8.88 -19.52 33.52
N LEU A 460 9.44 -18.68 32.64
CA LEU A 460 10.60 -19.03 31.80
C LEU A 460 11.90 -18.99 32.64
N GLY A 461 12.80 -19.91 32.33
CA GLY A 461 14.20 -19.78 32.77
C GLY A 461 14.83 -18.50 32.19
N THR A 462 15.88 -17.98 32.85
CA THR A 462 16.55 -16.76 32.40
C THR A 462 17.05 -16.87 30.95
N THR A 463 17.61 -18.02 30.60
CA THR A 463 18.14 -18.28 29.24
C THR A 463 17.02 -18.25 28.19
N ASP A 464 15.91 -18.92 28.45
CA ASP A 464 14.78 -19.01 27.51
C ASP A 464 14.12 -17.64 27.33
N ARG A 465 13.94 -16.88 28.42
CA ARG A 465 13.41 -15.53 28.38
C ARG A 465 14.32 -14.62 27.52
N GLN A 466 15.63 -14.64 27.78
CA GLN A 466 16.60 -13.83 27.04
C GLN A 466 16.68 -14.22 25.56
N ALA A 467 16.57 -15.52 25.24
CA ALA A 467 16.52 -15.99 23.87
C ALA A 467 15.29 -15.48 23.13
N LEU A 468 14.09 -15.54 23.75
CA LEU A 468 12.86 -14.99 23.21
C LEU A 468 12.98 -13.49 22.95
N GLU A 469 13.40 -12.70 23.94
CA GLU A 469 13.55 -11.25 23.84
C GLU A 469 14.58 -10.84 22.78
N THR A 470 15.68 -11.59 22.67
CA THR A 470 16.72 -11.36 21.64
C THR A 470 16.16 -11.60 20.24
N ASN A 471 15.42 -12.70 20.05
CA ASN A 471 14.78 -13.02 18.78
C ASN A 471 13.80 -11.92 18.37
N GLN A 472 12.94 -11.50 19.30
CA GLN A 472 11.95 -10.46 19.03
C GLN A 472 12.58 -9.09 18.76
N ASN A 473 13.61 -8.69 19.51
CA ASN A 473 14.34 -7.46 19.21
C ASN A 473 15.00 -7.50 17.82
N ALA A 474 15.60 -8.62 17.43
CA ALA A 474 16.19 -8.76 16.10
C ALA A 474 15.17 -8.74 14.96
N TYR A 475 13.92 -9.20 15.21
CA TYR A 475 12.88 -9.26 14.19
C TYR A 475 12.06 -7.97 14.08
N TRP A 476 11.77 -7.29 15.21
CA TRP A 476 10.81 -6.19 15.28
C TRP A 476 11.43 -4.82 15.49
N VAL A 477 12.60 -4.72 16.11
CA VAL A 477 13.26 -3.49 16.49
C VAL A 477 14.52 -3.26 15.63
#